data_db31615f8efc6dcf32ef89d2e1fdba26
#
_entry.id   db31615f8efc6dcf32ef89d2e1fdba26
#
_cell.length_a   1.000
_cell.length_b   1.000
_cell.length_c   1.000
_cell.angle_alpha   90.00
_cell.angle_beta   90.00
_cell.angle_gamma   90.00
#
_symmetry.space_group_name_H-M   'P 1'
#
loop_
_entity.id
_entity.type
_entity.pdbx_description
1 polymer ?
#
loop_
_entity_poly.entity_id
_entity_poly.type
_entity_poly.pdbx_seq_one_letter_code
_entity_poly.pdbx_strand_id
1 'polypeptide(L)'
;PVSELDGRENVWYKDAIDLTPLNFSRESASAKSEPFTAFKSRLAANCVAFICENKNGPKVKIRPGKMVCLGGHLYMTNNHNIPKLVNSSRFRIIQTHSKDGINGNYDFVLTEDDLERYPNKDLVFLKLRQLPPKKKIAQYFMKEEQSGVFEGSYVYREHDGSAGNIDLINMRPVRNMGIRALNTVVDTIVSVPSATTDVGHCGALCVAQCGFGYMIMGIHVGVNDDTREAVSTAVDGNFISEVYERNVKFNVQSGDYDLVSAPSAERKLTDLHKKSCF
;
A
#
# COMPACT_ATOMS: atom_id res chain seq x y z
N PRO A 1 -16.46 10.82 -22.17
CA PRO A 1 -15.13 10.62 -22.71
C PRO A 1 -14.16 10.92 -21.59
N VAL A 2 -13.62 9.88 -20.96
CA VAL A 2 -12.53 10.02 -20.03
C VAL A 2 -11.36 10.42 -20.91
N SER A 3 -10.96 11.70 -20.82
CA SER A 3 -9.73 12.16 -21.46
C SER A 3 -8.61 11.25 -21.00
N GLU A 4 -7.85 10.74 -21.95
CA GLU A 4 -6.60 10.04 -21.69
C GLU A 4 -5.82 10.89 -20.69
N LEU A 5 -5.57 10.34 -19.51
CA LEU A 5 -4.71 10.95 -18.51
C LEU A 5 -3.34 11.07 -19.18
N ASP A 6 -3.00 12.28 -19.55
CA ASP A 6 -1.77 12.68 -20.22
C ASP A 6 -0.64 12.54 -19.19
N GLY A 7 -0.20 11.30 -18.90
CA GLY A 7 0.97 10.94 -18.10
C GLY A 7 1.20 11.64 -16.75
N ARG A 8 0.33 12.57 -16.37
CA ARG A 8 0.40 13.36 -15.14
C ARG A 8 -0.75 13.02 -14.21
N GLU A 9 -0.43 12.82 -12.95
CA GLU A 9 -1.41 12.61 -11.88
C GLU A 9 -2.09 13.93 -11.51
N ASN A 10 -2.99 14.42 -12.37
CA ASN A 10 -3.80 15.59 -12.03
C ASN A 10 -5.13 15.14 -11.40
N VAL A 11 -5.22 15.13 -10.08
CA VAL A 11 -6.21 14.38 -9.32
C VAL A 11 -7.20 15.28 -8.56
N TRP A 12 -7.07 16.63 -8.59
CA TRP A 12 -7.65 17.49 -7.55
C TRP A 12 -8.88 18.28 -7.91
N TYR A 13 -9.71 18.42 -6.89
CA TYR A 13 -10.85 19.32 -6.90
C TYR A 13 -10.98 20.13 -5.59
N LYS A 14 -11.23 21.44 -5.71
CA LYS A 14 -11.20 22.36 -4.57
C LYS A 14 -12.52 22.55 -3.83
N ASP A 15 -13.65 22.02 -4.32
CA ASP A 15 -14.98 22.52 -3.92
C ASP A 15 -15.60 21.85 -2.67
N ALA A 16 -14.90 20.94 -2.01
CA ALA A 16 -15.41 20.29 -0.81
C ALA A 16 -14.32 20.07 0.24
N ILE A 17 -13.64 21.14 0.61
CA ILE A 17 -12.63 21.04 1.68
C ILE A 17 -13.31 21.37 3.00
N ASP A 18 -13.67 20.36 3.77
CA ASP A 18 -13.91 20.51 5.19
C ASP A 18 -12.55 20.58 5.89
N LEU A 19 -12.17 21.78 6.33
CA LEU A 19 -10.91 22.03 7.05
C LEU A 19 -10.97 21.62 8.51
N THR A 20 -12.02 20.91 8.96
CA THR A 20 -12.09 20.42 10.31
C THR A 20 -10.95 19.40 10.53
N PRO A 21 -10.02 19.67 11.45
CA PRO A 21 -8.92 18.75 11.69
C PRO A 21 -9.43 17.41 12.23
N LEU A 22 -8.92 16.32 11.68
CA LEU A 22 -9.13 14.99 12.21
C LEU A 22 -8.32 14.85 13.52
N ASN A 23 -8.93 14.32 14.58
CA ASN A 23 -8.26 14.03 15.85
C ASN A 23 -7.87 12.55 15.90
N PHE A 24 -6.59 12.27 16.14
CA PHE A 24 -6.05 10.91 16.19
C PHE A 24 -5.49 10.58 17.58
N SER A 25 -5.81 9.48 18.19
CA SER A 25 -5.41 9.15 19.56
C SER A 25 -4.22 8.17 19.70
N ARG A 26 -3.79 8.04 20.94
CA ARG A 26 -2.48 7.57 21.40
C ARG A 26 -2.20 6.05 21.34
N GLU A 27 -3.14 5.20 20.93
CA GLU A 27 -3.03 3.74 21.18
C GLU A 27 -2.43 2.90 20.04
N SER A 28 -1.86 3.51 19.00
CA SER A 28 -1.13 2.71 18.02
C SER A 28 0.15 2.13 18.63
N ALA A 29 0.37 0.84 18.39
CA ALA A 29 1.60 0.17 18.81
C ALA A 29 2.81 0.93 18.27
N SER A 30 3.45 1.69 19.13
CA SER A 30 4.52 2.59 18.75
C SER A 30 5.80 1.82 18.47
N ALA A 31 6.40 2.07 17.34
CA ALA A 31 7.81 1.79 17.11
C ALA A 31 8.69 2.79 17.90
N LYS A 32 8.41 2.96 19.19
CA LYS A 32 8.98 4.03 20.04
C LYS A 32 10.49 3.97 20.22
N SER A 33 11.12 2.83 19.90
CA SER A 33 12.52 2.57 20.24
C SER A 33 13.46 2.45 19.04
N GLU A 34 12.94 2.48 17.82
CA GLU A 34 13.78 2.34 16.62
C GLU A 34 13.93 3.68 15.87
N PRO A 35 15.07 3.91 15.17
CA PRO A 35 15.22 5.06 14.27
C PRO A 35 14.19 5.04 13.13
N PHE A 36 13.73 6.22 12.67
CA PHE A 36 12.77 6.35 11.57
C PHE A 36 13.22 5.62 10.28
N THR A 37 14.52 5.66 9.99
CA THR A 37 15.12 4.94 8.85
C THR A 37 14.94 3.42 8.96
N ALA A 38 15.08 2.85 10.16
CA ALA A 38 14.85 1.43 10.39
C ALA A 38 13.37 1.06 10.23
N PHE A 39 12.46 1.91 10.74
CA PHE A 39 11.03 1.74 10.55
C PHE A 39 10.64 1.80 9.06
N LYS A 40 11.12 2.82 8.32
CA LYS A 40 10.91 2.91 6.86
C LYS A 40 11.41 1.67 6.13
N SER A 41 12.61 1.18 6.45
CA SER A 41 13.17 -0.02 5.82
C SER A 41 12.34 -1.27 6.08
N ARG A 42 11.80 -1.40 7.30
CA ARG A 42 10.90 -2.51 7.66
C ARG A 42 9.58 -2.44 6.88
N LEU A 43 8.98 -1.27 6.76
CA LEU A 43 7.77 -1.08 5.95
C LEU A 43 8.03 -1.34 4.47
N ALA A 44 9.16 -0.85 3.95
CA ALA A 44 9.55 -1.09 2.56
C ALA A 44 9.70 -2.58 2.22
N ALA A 45 10.02 -3.44 3.20
CA ALA A 45 10.04 -4.90 3.01
C ALA A 45 8.65 -5.48 2.70
N ASN A 46 7.58 -4.81 3.14
CA ASN A 46 6.20 -5.18 2.85
C ASN A 46 5.65 -4.55 1.56
N CYS A 47 6.31 -3.50 1.04
CA CYS A 47 5.91 -2.87 -0.21
C CYS A 47 6.36 -3.68 -1.41
N VAL A 48 5.57 -3.61 -2.49
CA VAL A 48 5.90 -4.16 -3.80
C VAL A 48 5.46 -3.18 -4.88
N ALA A 49 6.20 -3.13 -5.99
CA ALA A 49 5.77 -2.47 -7.21
C ALA A 49 4.99 -3.48 -8.07
N PHE A 50 3.99 -3.02 -8.80
CA PHE A 50 3.26 -3.85 -9.74
C PHE A 50 2.99 -3.13 -11.05
N ILE A 51 2.74 -3.91 -12.09
CA ILE A 51 2.27 -3.45 -13.39
C ILE A 51 1.00 -4.23 -13.70
N CYS A 52 -0.08 -3.51 -13.99
CA CYS A 52 -1.31 -4.10 -14.49
C CYS A 52 -1.41 -3.86 -16.00
N GLU A 53 -1.47 -4.95 -16.76
CA GLU A 53 -1.69 -4.93 -18.20
C GLU A 53 -3.15 -5.29 -18.49
N ASN A 54 -3.93 -4.33 -18.95
CA ASN A 54 -5.31 -4.59 -19.37
C ASN A 54 -5.36 -4.76 -20.89
N LYS A 55 -5.80 -5.95 -21.35
CA LYS A 55 -5.92 -6.30 -22.76
C LYS A 55 -7.32 -6.05 -23.33
N ASN A 56 -8.24 -5.44 -22.56
CA ASN A 56 -9.58 -5.12 -23.04
C ASN A 56 -9.55 -3.92 -23.97
N GLY A 57 -9.37 -4.16 -25.27
CA GLY A 57 -9.39 -3.14 -26.30
C GLY A 57 -8.23 -3.27 -27.31
N PRO A 58 -8.21 -2.42 -28.34
CA PRO A 58 -7.21 -2.48 -29.41
C PRO A 58 -5.80 -2.11 -28.96
N LYS A 59 -5.66 -1.49 -27.78
CA LYS A 59 -4.36 -1.12 -27.18
C LYS A 59 -4.26 -1.71 -25.78
N VAL A 60 -3.11 -2.30 -25.46
CA VAL A 60 -2.79 -2.72 -24.09
C VAL A 60 -2.60 -1.46 -23.24
N LYS A 61 -3.42 -1.32 -22.18
CA LYS A 61 -3.21 -0.24 -21.21
C LYS A 61 -2.35 -0.77 -20.07
N ILE A 62 -1.22 -0.14 -19.86
CA ILE A 62 -0.29 -0.45 -18.79
C ILE A 62 -0.49 0.55 -17.66
N ARG A 63 -0.69 0.04 -16.44
CA ARG A 63 -0.81 0.85 -15.21
C ARG A 63 0.22 0.39 -14.20
N PRO A 64 1.26 1.18 -13.98
CA PRO A 64 2.17 0.96 -12.86
C PRO A 64 1.51 1.40 -11.55
N GLY A 65 1.88 0.76 -10.44
CA GLY A 65 1.40 1.14 -9.12
C GLY A 65 2.24 0.53 -8.01
N LYS A 66 1.93 0.94 -6.79
CA LYS A 66 2.52 0.41 -5.56
C LYS A 66 1.42 -0.27 -4.75
N MET A 67 1.80 -1.29 -4.01
CA MET A 67 0.92 -1.91 -3.02
C MET A 67 1.71 -2.32 -1.80
N VAL A 68 1.03 -2.53 -0.71
CA VAL A 68 1.62 -2.93 0.56
C VAL A 68 0.97 -4.20 1.08
N CYS A 69 1.75 -5.14 1.54
CA CYS A 69 1.27 -6.30 2.28
C CYS A 69 1.01 -5.94 3.74
N LEU A 70 -0.23 -6.12 4.19
CA LEU A 70 -0.64 -5.88 5.58
C LEU A 70 -0.18 -6.99 6.53
N GLY A 71 0.10 -8.17 5.97
CA GLY A 71 0.55 -9.38 6.63
C GLY A 71 0.04 -10.63 5.92
N GLY A 72 0.78 -11.74 6.01
CA GLY A 72 0.47 -12.96 5.26
C GLY A 72 0.45 -12.69 3.76
N HIS A 73 -0.69 -12.92 3.13
CA HIS A 73 -0.95 -12.72 1.69
C HIS A 73 -1.94 -11.59 1.38
N LEU A 74 -2.32 -10.78 2.38
CA LEU A 74 -3.26 -9.69 2.21
C LEU A 74 -2.53 -8.41 1.83
N TYR A 75 -2.77 -7.93 0.62
CA TYR A 75 -2.20 -6.70 0.07
C TYR A 75 -3.25 -5.60 -0.03
N MET A 76 -2.82 -4.34 -0.02
CA MET A 76 -3.68 -3.17 -0.17
C MET A 76 -3.06 -2.20 -1.18
N THR A 77 -3.90 -1.60 -2.02
CA THR A 77 -3.55 -0.49 -2.92
C THR A 77 -4.77 0.40 -3.16
N ASN A 78 -4.61 1.45 -3.99
CA ASN A 78 -5.73 2.26 -4.42
C ASN A 78 -6.67 1.48 -5.36
N ASN A 79 -7.97 1.69 -5.23
CA ASN A 79 -8.95 1.03 -6.08
C ASN A 79 -8.84 1.48 -7.55
N HIS A 80 -8.45 2.74 -7.80
CA HIS A 80 -8.26 3.24 -9.16
C HIS A 80 -7.07 2.61 -9.90
N ASN A 81 -6.10 2.01 -9.18
CA ASN A 81 -4.98 1.29 -9.77
C ASN A 81 -5.41 -0.05 -10.38
N ILE A 82 -6.54 -0.59 -9.94
CA ILE A 82 -7.03 -1.90 -10.36
C ILE A 82 -8.19 -1.69 -11.35
N PRO A 83 -8.16 -2.31 -12.55
CA PRO A 83 -9.24 -2.22 -13.50
C PRO A 83 -10.59 -2.63 -12.90
N LYS A 84 -11.70 -2.02 -13.38
CA LYS A 84 -13.06 -2.38 -12.95
C LYS A 84 -13.39 -3.85 -13.24
N LEU A 85 -12.82 -4.40 -14.31
CA LEU A 85 -12.95 -5.80 -14.70
C LEU A 85 -11.56 -6.41 -14.82
N VAL A 86 -11.20 -7.31 -13.91
CA VAL A 86 -9.84 -7.88 -13.83
C VAL A 86 -9.63 -9.16 -14.63
N ASN A 87 -10.70 -9.88 -15.00
CA ASN A 87 -10.64 -11.22 -15.63
C ASN A 87 -9.82 -11.32 -16.92
N SER A 88 -9.44 -10.19 -17.51
CA SER A 88 -8.58 -10.11 -18.70
C SER A 88 -7.28 -9.35 -18.46
N SER A 89 -7.01 -8.99 -17.23
CA SER A 89 -5.83 -8.20 -16.84
C SER A 89 -4.74 -9.13 -16.34
N ARG A 90 -3.52 -8.90 -16.84
CA ARG A 90 -2.31 -9.56 -16.36
C ARG A 90 -1.64 -8.65 -15.34
N PHE A 91 -1.30 -9.22 -14.21
CA PHE A 91 -0.55 -8.54 -13.15
C PHE A 91 0.88 -9.07 -13.13
N ARG A 92 1.83 -8.14 -13.18
CA ARG A 92 3.22 -8.41 -12.91
C ARG A 92 3.60 -7.71 -11.62
N ILE A 93 4.02 -8.47 -10.61
CA ILE A 93 4.49 -7.96 -9.34
C ILE A 93 5.99 -8.07 -9.29
N ILE A 94 6.64 -6.96 -8.94
CA ILE A 94 8.07 -6.86 -8.77
C ILE A 94 8.38 -6.91 -7.29
N GLN A 95 8.95 -8.01 -6.85
CA GLN A 95 9.47 -8.14 -5.50
C GLN A 95 10.93 -7.74 -5.45
N THR A 96 11.33 -7.36 -4.27
CA THR A 96 12.70 -7.05 -3.92
C THR A 96 13.64 -8.21 -4.13
N HIS A 97 14.90 -7.85 -4.33
CA HIS A 97 16.06 -8.73 -4.13
C HIS A 97 15.91 -9.54 -2.84
N SER A 98 15.84 -10.85 -2.96
CA SER A 98 16.29 -11.69 -1.87
C SER A 98 17.81 -11.45 -1.74
N LYS A 99 18.39 -11.70 -0.57
CA LYS A 99 19.85 -11.66 -0.38
C LYS A 99 20.61 -12.57 -1.38
N ASP A 100 19.91 -13.46 -2.04
CA ASP A 100 20.42 -14.44 -3.00
C ASP A 100 20.28 -14.01 -4.46
N GLY A 101 19.94 -12.74 -4.72
CA GLY A 101 19.90 -12.16 -6.08
C GLY A 101 18.73 -12.61 -6.97
N ILE A 102 17.75 -13.32 -6.43
CA ILE A 102 16.56 -13.76 -7.17
C ILE A 102 15.57 -12.60 -7.22
N ASN A 103 15.52 -11.90 -8.35
CA ASN A 103 14.43 -10.99 -8.68
C ASN A 103 13.17 -11.82 -8.91
N GLY A 104 12.33 -11.93 -7.88
CA GLY A 104 11.03 -12.60 -7.99
C GLY A 104 10.03 -11.72 -8.72
N ASN A 105 10.00 -11.78 -10.05
CA ASN A 105 8.88 -11.28 -10.81
C ASN A 105 7.77 -12.35 -10.83
N TYR A 106 6.59 -11.98 -10.38
CA TYR A 106 5.43 -12.87 -10.39
C TYR A 106 4.41 -12.36 -11.40
N ASP A 107 4.07 -13.21 -12.36
CA ASP A 107 3.05 -12.95 -13.36
C ASP A 107 1.84 -13.83 -13.11
N PHE A 108 0.66 -13.22 -12.94
CA PHE A 108 -0.60 -13.95 -12.74
C PHE A 108 -1.80 -13.12 -13.20
N VAL A 109 -2.95 -13.78 -13.30
CA VAL A 109 -4.23 -13.12 -13.55
C VAL A 109 -4.99 -13.11 -12.24
N LEU A 110 -5.51 -11.94 -11.85
CA LEU A 110 -6.43 -11.80 -10.73
C LEU A 110 -7.85 -12.13 -11.17
N THR A 111 -8.63 -12.65 -10.25
CA THR A 111 -10.09 -12.80 -10.36
C THR A 111 -10.77 -11.78 -9.44
N GLU A 112 -12.07 -11.55 -9.61
CA GLU A 112 -12.81 -10.67 -8.68
C GLU A 112 -12.88 -11.27 -7.27
N ASP A 113 -12.77 -12.60 -7.12
CA ASP A 113 -12.76 -13.30 -5.83
C ASP A 113 -11.47 -13.02 -5.02
N ASP A 114 -10.40 -12.60 -5.69
CA ASP A 114 -9.16 -12.19 -5.06
C ASP A 114 -9.23 -10.75 -4.51
N LEU A 115 -10.31 -10.02 -4.79
CA LEU A 115 -10.44 -8.59 -4.54
C LEU A 115 -11.56 -8.28 -3.53
N GLU A 116 -11.27 -7.39 -2.63
CA GLU A 116 -12.26 -6.75 -1.76
C GLU A 116 -12.18 -5.24 -1.94
N ARG A 117 -13.16 -4.64 -2.65
CA ARG A 117 -13.13 -3.24 -3.10
C ARG A 117 -13.90 -2.32 -2.18
N TYR A 118 -13.33 -1.16 -1.92
CA TYR A 118 -13.95 -0.03 -1.22
C TYR A 118 -13.84 1.25 -2.05
N PRO A 119 -14.66 1.40 -3.10
CA PRO A 119 -14.54 2.52 -4.04
C PRO A 119 -14.72 3.89 -3.38
N ASN A 120 -15.58 3.99 -2.36
CA ASN A 120 -15.82 5.20 -1.57
C ASN A 120 -14.64 5.61 -0.67
N LYS A 121 -13.63 4.75 -0.53
CA LYS A 121 -12.37 5.03 0.17
C LYS A 121 -11.17 5.01 -0.78
N ASP A 122 -11.41 4.79 -2.07
CA ASP A 122 -10.37 4.49 -3.06
C ASP A 122 -9.39 3.40 -2.61
N LEU A 123 -9.89 2.38 -1.94
CA LEU A 123 -9.09 1.24 -1.45
C LEU A 123 -9.55 -0.07 -2.07
N VAL A 124 -8.60 -0.97 -2.29
CA VAL A 124 -8.84 -2.36 -2.64
C VAL A 124 -7.84 -3.25 -1.91
N PHE A 125 -8.34 -4.35 -1.38
CA PHE A 125 -7.53 -5.41 -0.78
C PHE A 125 -7.46 -6.58 -1.74
N LEU A 126 -6.26 -7.20 -1.81
CA LEU A 126 -5.96 -8.29 -2.73
C LEU A 126 -5.42 -9.48 -1.95
N LYS A 127 -5.95 -10.67 -2.22
CA LYS A 127 -5.47 -11.94 -1.65
C LYS A 127 -4.49 -12.58 -2.64
N LEU A 128 -3.19 -12.32 -2.45
CA LEU A 128 -2.15 -12.75 -3.39
C LEU A 128 -1.38 -13.95 -2.83
N ARG A 129 -2.00 -15.13 -2.87
CA ARG A 129 -1.43 -16.39 -2.36
C ARG A 129 -0.21 -16.87 -3.14
N GLN A 130 -0.02 -16.37 -4.35
CA GLN A 130 1.13 -16.68 -5.22
C GLN A 130 2.43 -16.04 -4.73
N LEU A 131 2.32 -15.01 -3.87
CA LEU A 131 3.47 -14.32 -3.30
C LEU A 131 3.88 -14.93 -1.96
N PRO A 132 5.17 -14.87 -1.59
CA PRO A 132 5.59 -15.25 -0.25
C PRO A 132 4.89 -14.43 0.83
N PRO A 133 4.51 -15.05 1.97
CA PRO A 133 3.87 -14.35 3.06
C PRO A 133 4.80 -13.31 3.67
N LYS A 134 4.26 -12.17 4.08
CA LYS A 134 5.01 -11.09 4.70
C LYS A 134 4.62 -10.87 6.16
N LYS A 135 5.47 -10.16 6.91
CA LYS A 135 5.23 -9.83 8.31
C LYS A 135 4.01 -8.93 8.45
N LYS A 136 3.25 -9.10 9.55
CA LYS A 136 2.12 -8.24 9.87
C LYS A 136 2.61 -6.81 10.16
N ILE A 137 2.02 -5.84 9.46
CA ILE A 137 2.21 -4.39 9.69
C ILE A 137 0.90 -3.66 9.95
N ALA A 138 -0.23 -4.35 9.90
CA ALA A 138 -1.55 -3.79 10.12
C ALA A 138 -1.67 -3.02 11.47
N GLN A 139 -0.92 -3.41 12.49
CA GLN A 139 -0.89 -2.74 13.79
C GLN A 139 -0.24 -1.34 13.77
N TYR A 140 0.48 -0.98 12.72
CA TYR A 140 1.13 0.33 12.61
C TYR A 140 0.24 1.39 11.96
N PHE A 141 -0.93 1.01 11.46
CA PHE A 141 -1.92 1.96 10.99
C PHE A 141 -2.53 2.72 12.17
N MET A 142 -2.73 4.00 11.96
CA MET A 142 -3.24 4.90 12.95
C MET A 142 -4.71 4.58 13.26
N LYS A 143 -5.03 4.35 14.54
CA LYS A 143 -6.35 3.89 14.98
C LYS A 143 -7.30 5.01 15.37
N GLU A 144 -6.75 6.17 15.69
CA GLU A 144 -7.55 7.29 16.17
C GLU A 144 -7.01 8.62 15.62
N GLU A 145 -7.90 9.57 15.47
CA GLU A 145 -7.62 10.85 14.85
C GLU A 145 -6.70 11.73 15.70
N GLN A 146 -5.67 12.31 15.10
CA GLN A 146 -4.85 13.33 15.72
C GLN A 146 -4.95 14.63 14.92
N SER A 147 -5.14 15.72 15.64
CA SER A 147 -5.00 17.06 15.07
C SER A 147 -3.54 17.47 15.06
N GLY A 148 -3.14 18.15 13.99
CA GLY A 148 -1.80 18.72 13.91
C GLY A 148 -1.18 18.65 12.52
N VAL A 149 0.03 19.18 12.46
CA VAL A 149 0.90 19.11 11.29
C VAL A 149 2.03 18.15 11.61
N PHE A 150 2.31 17.22 10.71
CA PHE A 150 3.32 16.19 10.89
C PHE A 150 4.39 16.30 9.80
N GLU A 151 5.52 15.68 10.06
CA GLU A 151 6.52 15.33 9.07
C GLU A 151 6.50 13.83 8.85
N GLY A 152 6.97 13.39 7.68
CA GLY A 152 6.95 11.96 7.38
C GLY A 152 7.62 11.61 6.06
N SER A 153 7.20 10.50 5.48
CA SER A 153 7.70 10.06 4.18
C SER A 153 6.68 9.20 3.46
N TYR A 154 6.68 9.23 2.14
CA TYR A 154 6.22 8.10 1.36
C TYR A 154 7.26 6.99 1.42
N VAL A 155 6.78 5.74 1.61
CA VAL A 155 7.61 4.53 1.62
C VAL A 155 7.05 3.55 0.60
N TYR A 156 7.89 3.08 -0.31
CA TYR A 156 7.46 2.22 -1.41
C TYR A 156 8.61 1.34 -1.93
N ARG A 157 8.33 0.54 -2.95
CA ARG A 157 9.31 -0.19 -3.77
C ARG A 157 9.32 0.37 -5.17
N GLU A 158 10.50 0.53 -5.73
CA GLU A 158 10.68 0.85 -7.14
C GLU A 158 10.49 -0.36 -8.05
N HIS A 159 10.36 -0.12 -9.34
CA HIS A 159 10.21 -1.18 -10.33
C HIS A 159 11.49 -2.00 -10.54
N ASP A 160 12.64 -1.53 -10.07
CA ASP A 160 13.89 -2.29 -10.01
C ASP A 160 14.03 -3.10 -8.72
N GLY A 161 13.04 -3.01 -7.82
CA GLY A 161 13.03 -3.69 -6.53
C GLY A 161 13.75 -2.94 -5.42
N SER A 162 14.34 -1.77 -5.66
CA SER A 162 14.95 -0.96 -4.61
C SER A 162 13.90 -0.35 -3.68
N ALA A 163 14.31 0.00 -2.46
CA ALA A 163 13.46 0.75 -1.54
C ALA A 163 13.49 2.23 -1.92
N GLY A 164 12.31 2.81 -2.14
CA GLY A 164 12.13 4.23 -2.38
C GLY A 164 11.52 4.92 -1.17
N ASN A 165 11.85 6.20 -0.99
CA ASN A 165 11.15 7.10 -0.08
C ASN A 165 11.22 8.54 -0.58
N ILE A 166 10.17 9.31 -0.28
CA ILE A 166 10.07 10.76 -0.54
C ILE A 166 9.66 11.40 0.77
N ASP A 167 10.45 12.33 1.29
CA ASP A 167 10.12 13.00 2.54
C ASP A 167 8.97 13.97 2.34
N LEU A 168 8.12 14.08 3.36
CA LEU A 168 6.89 14.87 3.37
C LEU A 168 6.95 15.88 4.52
N ILE A 169 6.65 17.12 4.18
CA ILE A 169 6.49 18.19 5.16
C ILE A 169 5.04 18.70 5.15
N ASN A 170 4.65 19.36 6.23
CA ASN A 170 3.32 19.94 6.40
C ASN A 170 2.17 18.92 6.15
N MET A 171 2.38 17.69 6.57
CA MET A 171 1.33 16.66 6.48
C MET A 171 0.16 17.06 7.37
N ARG A 172 -1.02 17.21 6.79
CA ARG A 172 -2.23 17.57 7.52
C ARG A 172 -3.42 16.73 7.08
N PRO A 173 -4.23 16.22 8.00
CA PRO A 173 -5.49 15.55 7.68
C PRO A 173 -6.51 16.57 7.14
N VAL A 174 -7.26 16.15 6.13
CA VAL A 174 -8.37 16.92 5.52
C VAL A 174 -9.54 15.98 5.30
N ARG A 175 -10.71 16.34 5.84
CA ARG A 175 -11.93 15.54 5.68
C ARG A 175 -12.64 15.88 4.37
N ASN A 176 -13.35 14.85 3.86
CA ASN A 176 -14.29 15.01 2.74
C ASN A 176 -13.69 15.72 1.52
N MET A 177 -12.43 15.44 1.19
CA MET A 177 -11.81 16.00 0.02
C MET A 177 -12.34 15.34 -1.25
N GLY A 178 -12.86 16.15 -2.18
CA GLY A 178 -13.27 15.69 -3.51
C GLY A 178 -12.07 15.42 -4.41
N ILE A 179 -11.97 14.21 -4.96
CA ILE A 179 -10.96 13.84 -5.94
C ILE A 179 -11.63 13.72 -7.30
N ARG A 180 -11.51 14.75 -8.12
CA ARG A 180 -12.24 14.87 -9.40
C ARG A 180 -11.95 13.70 -10.34
N ALA A 181 -10.69 13.33 -10.52
CA ALA A 181 -10.30 12.25 -11.43
C ALA A 181 -10.90 10.89 -11.03
N LEU A 182 -11.18 10.69 -9.74
CA LEU A 182 -11.77 9.46 -9.20
C LEU A 182 -13.28 9.56 -9.02
N ASN A 183 -13.85 10.76 -9.17
CA ASN A 183 -15.25 11.06 -8.89
C ASN A 183 -15.69 10.54 -7.50
N THR A 184 -14.86 10.78 -6.50
CA THR A 184 -15.09 10.34 -5.12
C THR A 184 -14.73 11.43 -4.12
N VAL A 185 -15.27 11.30 -2.91
CA VAL A 185 -14.96 12.15 -1.77
C VAL A 185 -14.41 11.24 -0.68
N VAL A 186 -13.22 11.55 -0.19
CA VAL A 186 -12.51 10.72 0.82
C VAL A 186 -11.81 11.60 1.85
N ASP A 187 -11.58 11.04 3.02
CA ASP A 187 -10.69 11.64 4.00
C ASP A 187 -9.25 11.46 3.54
N THR A 188 -8.46 12.50 3.65
CA THR A 188 -7.13 12.56 3.05
C THR A 188 -6.07 13.10 3.99
N ILE A 189 -4.82 12.84 3.64
CA ILE A 189 -3.65 13.52 4.18
C ILE A 189 -3.05 14.35 3.05
N VAL A 190 -2.97 15.64 3.23
CA VAL A 190 -2.32 16.58 2.31
C VAL A 190 -0.93 16.88 2.82
N SER A 191 0.06 16.94 1.93
CA SER A 191 1.47 17.16 2.29
C SER A 191 2.24 17.80 1.14
N VAL A 192 3.42 18.36 1.46
CA VAL A 192 4.35 18.85 0.45
C VAL A 192 5.50 17.86 0.33
N PRO A 193 5.64 17.16 -0.79
CA PRO A 193 6.73 16.20 -0.99
C PRO A 193 8.05 16.93 -1.32
N SER A 194 9.16 16.38 -0.87
CA SER A 194 10.53 16.89 -1.14
C SER A 194 10.97 16.64 -2.60
N ALA A 195 10.31 15.74 -3.30
CA ALA A 195 10.55 15.41 -4.71
C ALA A 195 9.23 15.17 -5.43
N THR A 196 9.26 15.28 -6.76
CA THR A 196 8.07 15.03 -7.60
C THR A 196 7.63 13.57 -7.45
N THR A 197 6.32 13.37 -7.27
CA THR A 197 5.72 12.04 -7.42
C THR A 197 5.21 11.88 -8.85
N ASP A 198 5.39 10.68 -9.41
CA ASP A 198 5.01 10.34 -10.78
C ASP A 198 3.86 9.33 -10.82
N VAL A 199 3.33 9.14 -12.01
CA VAL A 199 2.43 8.01 -12.30
C VAL A 199 3.13 6.71 -11.93
N GLY A 200 2.53 5.96 -11.01
CA GLY A 200 3.13 4.74 -10.47
C GLY A 200 3.57 4.83 -9.01
N HIS A 201 3.54 6.02 -8.40
CA HIS A 201 3.68 6.15 -6.94
C HIS A 201 2.37 5.92 -6.19
N CYS A 202 1.20 5.92 -6.88
CA CYS A 202 -0.08 5.60 -6.27
C CYS A 202 -0.02 4.27 -5.52
N GLY A 203 -0.45 4.27 -4.25
CA GLY A 203 -0.36 3.14 -3.34
C GLY A 203 0.91 3.12 -2.47
N ALA A 204 1.85 4.09 -2.62
CA ALA A 204 2.95 4.28 -1.68
C ALA A 204 2.42 4.58 -0.27
N LEU A 205 3.03 3.98 0.76
CA LEU A 205 2.64 4.21 2.15
C LEU A 205 2.95 5.65 2.57
N CYS A 206 1.96 6.35 3.11
CA CYS A 206 2.10 7.63 3.78
C CYS A 206 2.39 7.39 5.27
N VAL A 207 3.59 7.68 5.72
CA VAL A 207 4.08 7.40 7.07
C VAL A 207 4.39 8.71 7.77
N ALA A 208 3.82 8.91 8.96
CA ALA A 208 4.09 10.10 9.78
C ALA A 208 5.05 9.79 10.93
N GLN A 209 5.85 10.81 11.25
CA GLN A 209 6.59 10.90 12.50
C GLN A 209 5.78 11.71 13.48
N CYS A 210 5.41 11.10 14.59
CA CYS A 210 4.64 11.71 15.67
C CYS A 210 5.46 11.76 16.95
N GLY A 211 5.10 12.63 17.88
CA GLY A 211 5.85 12.80 19.13
C GLY A 211 5.97 11.54 20.02
N PHE A 212 5.22 10.49 19.67
CA PHE A 212 5.22 9.19 20.38
C PHE A 212 5.62 8.01 19.48
N GLY A 213 6.14 8.24 18.27
CA GLY A 213 6.65 7.21 17.36
C GLY A 213 6.26 7.43 15.91
N TYR A 214 6.24 6.36 15.15
CA TYR A 214 5.96 6.37 13.72
C TYR A 214 4.69 5.56 13.43
N MET A 215 3.87 6.03 12.49
CA MET A 215 2.64 5.34 12.13
C MET A 215 2.31 5.54 10.65
N ILE A 216 1.54 4.60 10.11
CA ILE A 216 1.00 4.68 8.75
C ILE A 216 -0.31 5.45 8.82
N MET A 217 -0.41 6.54 8.07
CA MET A 217 -1.61 7.39 7.99
C MET A 217 -2.48 7.06 6.78
N GLY A 218 -1.90 6.51 5.71
CA GLY A 218 -2.64 6.26 4.49
C GLY A 218 -1.77 5.77 3.34
N ILE A 219 -2.30 5.89 2.12
CA ILE A 219 -1.59 5.57 0.88
C ILE A 219 -1.73 6.72 -0.13
N HIS A 220 -0.66 6.97 -0.88
CA HIS A 220 -0.59 8.02 -1.89
C HIS A 220 -1.61 7.81 -3.01
N VAL A 221 -2.27 8.90 -3.43
CA VAL A 221 -3.26 8.93 -4.51
C VAL A 221 -2.79 9.76 -5.69
N GLY A 222 -2.13 10.89 -5.44
CA GLY A 222 -1.68 11.78 -6.49
C GLY A 222 -1.23 13.14 -5.99
N VAL A 223 -0.98 14.06 -6.92
CA VAL A 223 -0.49 15.43 -6.68
C VAL A 223 -1.44 16.44 -7.32
N ASN A 224 -1.60 17.56 -6.67
CA ASN A 224 -2.21 18.75 -7.26
C ASN A 224 -1.12 19.52 -8.03
N ASP A 225 -1.24 19.59 -9.35
CA ASP A 225 -0.25 20.26 -10.21
C ASP A 225 -0.14 21.76 -9.92
N ASP A 226 -1.24 22.40 -9.47
CA ASP A 226 -1.27 23.85 -9.20
C ASP A 226 -0.56 24.19 -7.89
N THR A 227 -0.78 23.38 -6.83
CA THR A 227 -0.25 23.65 -5.47
C THR A 227 1.01 22.83 -5.17
N ARG A 228 1.35 21.83 -5.98
CA ARG A 228 2.41 20.85 -5.73
C ARG A 228 2.20 20.04 -4.45
N GLU A 229 1.00 20.08 -3.90
CA GLU A 229 0.64 19.27 -2.74
C GLU A 229 0.31 17.84 -3.17
N ALA A 230 0.93 16.90 -2.50
CA ALA A 230 0.61 15.48 -2.65
C ALA A 230 -0.51 15.10 -1.69
N VAL A 231 -1.28 14.10 -2.08
CA VAL A 231 -2.39 13.62 -1.26
C VAL A 231 -2.42 12.13 -1.19
N SER A 232 -2.80 11.69 -0.02
CA SER A 232 -3.00 10.29 0.34
C SER A 232 -4.43 10.10 0.82
N THR A 233 -5.05 8.98 0.49
CA THR A 233 -6.26 8.53 1.18
C THR A 233 -5.88 8.23 2.63
N ALA A 234 -6.59 8.84 3.59
CA ALA A 234 -6.43 8.51 5.00
C ALA A 234 -7.00 7.11 5.27
N VAL A 235 -6.27 6.31 6.03
CA VAL A 235 -6.67 4.92 6.31
C VAL A 235 -6.71 4.69 7.81
N ASP A 236 -7.92 4.43 8.32
CA ASP A 236 -8.17 4.11 9.72
C ASP A 236 -7.63 2.71 10.08
N GLY A 237 -6.83 2.64 11.13
CA GLY A 237 -6.24 1.40 11.64
C GLY A 237 -7.26 0.41 12.23
N ASN A 238 -8.42 0.87 12.72
CA ASN A 238 -9.49 -0.03 13.16
C ASN A 238 -10.11 -0.73 11.95
N PHE A 239 -10.38 0.04 10.88
CA PHE A 239 -10.84 -0.51 9.61
C PHE A 239 -9.84 -1.54 9.03
N ILE A 240 -8.54 -1.22 9.04
CA ILE A 240 -7.49 -2.16 8.61
C ILE A 240 -7.47 -3.42 9.47
N SER A 241 -7.59 -3.27 10.79
CA SER A 241 -7.61 -4.41 11.72
C SER A 241 -8.81 -5.32 11.45
N GLU A 242 -9.99 -4.74 11.25
CA GLU A 242 -11.22 -5.48 10.93
C GLU A 242 -11.08 -6.27 9.61
N VAL A 243 -10.63 -5.60 8.54
CA VAL A 243 -10.41 -6.25 7.24
C VAL A 243 -9.35 -7.36 7.35
N TYR A 244 -8.25 -7.09 8.06
CA TYR A 244 -7.20 -8.08 8.26
C TYR A 244 -7.70 -9.31 9.01
N GLU A 245 -8.36 -9.13 10.16
CA GLU A 245 -8.86 -10.24 10.98
C GLU A 245 -9.90 -11.10 10.24
N ARG A 246 -10.82 -10.45 9.53
CA ARG A 246 -11.81 -11.15 8.71
C ARG A 246 -11.15 -12.04 7.65
N ASN A 247 -10.13 -11.54 6.98
CA ASN A 247 -9.42 -12.29 5.95
C ASN A 247 -8.56 -13.43 6.53
N VAL A 248 -7.95 -13.24 7.69
CA VAL A 248 -7.19 -14.30 8.39
C VAL A 248 -8.14 -15.39 8.92
N LYS A 249 -9.25 -15.04 9.57
CA LYS A 249 -10.25 -16.01 10.07
C LYS A 249 -10.82 -16.86 8.93
N PHE A 250 -11.09 -16.27 7.78
CA PHE A 250 -11.58 -17.00 6.61
C PHE A 250 -10.56 -18.03 6.10
N ASN A 251 -9.27 -17.69 6.10
CA ASN A 251 -8.21 -18.61 5.69
C ASN A 251 -8.09 -19.81 6.63
N VAL A 252 -8.26 -19.61 7.94
CA VAL A 252 -8.26 -20.71 8.92
C VAL A 252 -9.44 -21.67 8.70
N GLN A 253 -10.63 -21.14 8.37
CA GLN A 253 -11.81 -21.97 8.10
C GLN A 253 -11.72 -22.73 6.77
N SER A 254 -11.02 -22.19 5.77
CA SER A 254 -10.80 -22.85 4.48
C SER A 254 -9.66 -23.89 4.50
N GLY A 255 -9.03 -24.12 5.64
CA GLY A 255 -7.92 -25.06 5.76
C GLY A 255 -6.58 -24.53 5.23
N ASP A 256 -6.56 -23.31 4.72
CA ASP A 256 -5.33 -22.61 4.36
C ASP A 256 -4.66 -22.09 5.62
N TYR A 257 -3.77 -22.89 6.19
CA TYR A 257 -2.97 -22.47 7.32
C TYR A 257 -2.12 -21.27 6.93
N ASP A 258 -2.26 -20.18 7.70
CA ASP A 258 -1.34 -19.06 7.63
C ASP A 258 0.07 -19.59 7.98
N LEU A 259 0.95 -19.67 7.00
CA LEU A 259 2.34 -20.15 7.18
C LEU A 259 3.19 -19.24 8.08
N VAL A 260 2.59 -18.28 8.75
CA VAL A 260 3.26 -17.38 9.72
C VAL A 260 3.85 -18.15 10.90
N SER A 261 3.39 -19.38 11.15
CA SER A 261 3.92 -20.26 12.22
C SER A 261 4.61 -21.52 11.71
N ALA A 262 4.73 -21.71 10.39
CA ALA A 262 5.54 -22.83 9.88
C ALA A 262 7.01 -22.58 10.21
N PRO A 263 7.70 -23.51 10.87
CA PRO A 263 9.15 -23.43 11.02
C PRO A 263 9.75 -23.32 9.63
N SER A 264 10.62 -22.33 9.45
CA SER A 264 11.19 -21.96 8.15
C SER A 264 11.59 -23.21 7.36
N ALA A 265 11.29 -23.21 6.05
CA ALA A 265 11.68 -24.30 5.15
C ALA A 265 13.20 -24.60 5.18
N GLU A 266 14.01 -23.67 5.69
CA GLU A 266 15.45 -23.85 5.98
C GLU A 266 15.76 -25.03 6.93
N ARG A 267 14.87 -25.36 7.89
CA ARG A 267 15.11 -26.54 8.74
C ARG A 267 14.94 -27.87 8.01
N LYS A 268 14.10 -27.94 6.98
CA LYS A 268 13.94 -29.17 6.19
C LYS A 268 15.07 -29.41 5.21
N LEU A 269 15.73 -28.36 4.70
CA LEU A 269 16.88 -28.51 3.81
C LEU A 269 18.12 -29.00 4.56
N THR A 270 18.34 -28.52 5.80
CA THR A 270 19.48 -28.98 6.63
C THR A 270 19.35 -30.44 7.05
N ASP A 271 18.13 -30.96 7.26
CA ASP A 271 17.92 -32.35 7.61
C ASP A 271 18.02 -33.29 6.40
N LEU A 272 17.73 -32.84 5.20
CA LEU A 272 17.92 -33.58 3.96
C LEU A 272 19.42 -33.68 3.57
N HIS A 273 20.20 -32.63 3.81
CA HIS A 273 21.65 -32.67 3.54
C HIS A 273 22.41 -33.53 4.53
N LYS A 274 21.95 -33.71 5.76
CA LYS A 274 22.57 -34.64 6.74
C LYS A 274 22.28 -36.09 6.46
N LYS A 275 21.28 -36.44 5.65
CA LYS A 275 20.96 -37.85 5.29
C LYS A 275 21.60 -38.32 4.00
N SER A 276 22.30 -37.47 3.25
CA SER A 276 22.99 -37.85 1.99
C SER A 276 24.50 -38.03 2.13
N CYS A 277 25.03 -37.99 3.35
CA CYS A 277 26.47 -38.22 3.64
C CYS A 277 26.71 -39.46 4.49
N PHE A 278 25.98 -40.58 4.18
CA PHE A 278 26.34 -41.90 4.64
C PHE A 278 26.16 -42.92 3.52
#